data_1030adeeabb367673a642734a7b7cd1b
#
_entry.id   1030adeeabb367673a642734a7b7cd1b
#
_cell.length_a   1.000
_cell.length_b   1.000
_cell.length_c   1.000
_cell.angle_alpha   90.00
_cell.angle_beta   90.00
_cell.angle_gamma   90.00
#
_symmetry.space_group_name_H-M   'P 1'
#
loop_
_entity.id
_entity.type
_entity.pdbx_description
1 polymer ?
#
loop_
_entity_poly.entity_id
_entity_poly.type
_entity_poly.pdbx_seq_one_letter_code
_entity_poly.pdbx_strand_id
1 'polypeptide(L)'
;MIYAAKEYSLKNNCVCTLRSAVVSDAAAMVEFLKISNEETYFMMRYPEEITLTEDEEKTILKNWEEKPNKLLLLALIDGEIAGNCGIAPVAEHLKTKHRGSVGISVKQKYWGFGIGSLLLREILFFAKKNGIEQVELGVYSDNLRAQKLYERFGFTEWGRLPNAYKLKDGSYRDEINMILPL
;
A
#
# COMPACT_ATOMS: atom_id res chain seq x y z
N MET A 1 13.29 -6.88 7.52
CA MET A 1 14.39 -5.94 7.12
C MET A 1 13.92 -4.52 7.39
N ILE A 2 14.74 -3.68 8.00
CA ILE A 2 14.38 -2.31 8.37
C ILE A 2 14.84 -1.35 7.27
N TYR A 3 13.91 -0.61 6.67
CA TYR A 3 14.21 0.54 5.82
C TYR A 3 14.52 1.73 6.73
N ALA A 4 15.76 2.23 6.66
CA ALA A 4 16.18 3.37 7.47
C ALA A 4 15.35 4.62 7.14
N ALA A 5 15.04 5.42 8.14
CA ALA A 5 14.31 6.66 7.96
C ALA A 5 15.03 7.61 6.97
N LYS A 6 14.27 8.15 6.02
CA LYS A 6 14.73 9.15 5.04
C LYS A 6 13.72 10.26 4.91
N GLU A 7 14.20 11.47 4.81
CA GLU A 7 13.38 12.66 4.61
C GLU A 7 13.33 13.07 3.14
N TYR A 8 12.17 13.52 2.71
CA TYR A 8 11.90 13.97 1.35
C TYR A 8 11.08 15.26 1.37
N SER A 9 11.52 16.25 0.60
CA SER A 9 10.72 17.45 0.36
C SER A 9 9.61 17.14 -0.63
N LEU A 10 8.37 17.41 -0.27
CA LEU A 10 7.20 17.27 -1.11
C LEU A 10 6.95 18.55 -1.94
N LYS A 11 6.03 18.46 -2.92
CA LYS A 11 5.71 19.58 -3.84
C LYS A 11 5.20 20.84 -3.15
N ASN A 12 4.64 20.73 -1.96
CA ASN A 12 4.09 21.83 -1.15
C ASN A 12 5.06 22.31 -0.05
N ASN A 13 6.36 21.99 -0.17
CA ASN A 13 7.41 22.26 0.81
C ASN A 13 7.24 21.56 2.17
N CYS A 14 6.30 20.63 2.33
CA CYS A 14 6.25 19.78 3.52
C CYS A 14 7.36 18.74 3.47
N VAL A 15 7.89 18.38 4.63
CA VAL A 15 8.83 17.27 4.78
C VAL A 15 8.07 15.99 5.05
N CYS A 16 8.37 14.96 4.28
CA CYS A 16 7.84 13.62 4.47
C CYS A 16 8.95 12.68 4.89
N THR A 17 8.81 12.06 6.05
CA THR A 17 9.71 11.00 6.50
C THR A 17 9.17 9.64 6.04
N LEU A 18 9.96 8.89 5.26
CA LEU A 18 9.68 7.48 4.97
C LEU A 18 10.51 6.59 5.89
N ARG A 19 9.87 5.58 6.49
CA ARG A 19 10.53 4.53 7.26
C ARG A 19 9.72 3.24 7.25
N SER A 20 10.34 2.14 7.65
CA SER A 20 9.58 0.91 7.96
C SER A 20 8.57 1.16 9.07
N ALA A 21 7.43 0.50 8.99
CA ALA A 21 6.54 0.34 10.12
C ALA A 21 7.23 -0.51 11.19
N VAL A 22 6.99 -0.18 12.46
CA VAL A 22 7.48 -0.91 13.63
C VAL A 22 6.33 -1.21 14.60
N VAL A 23 6.52 -2.15 15.51
CA VAL A 23 5.46 -2.61 16.44
C VAL A 23 4.83 -1.44 17.21
N SER A 24 5.62 -0.43 17.58
CA SER A 24 5.10 0.75 18.31
C SER A 24 4.16 1.65 17.49
N ASP A 25 4.05 1.44 16.18
CA ASP A 25 3.12 2.19 15.33
C ASP A 25 1.68 1.65 15.39
N ALA A 26 1.44 0.54 16.09
CA ALA A 26 0.18 -0.20 16.01
C ALA A 26 -1.07 0.67 16.29
N ALA A 27 -1.07 1.47 17.35
CA ALA A 27 -2.19 2.36 17.66
C ALA A 27 -2.45 3.36 16.52
N ALA A 28 -1.38 4.00 16.01
CA ALA A 28 -1.47 4.97 14.91
C ALA A 28 -1.90 4.30 13.59
N MET A 29 -1.50 3.04 13.35
CA MET A 29 -1.91 2.27 12.18
C MET A 29 -3.39 1.91 12.23
N VAL A 30 -3.92 1.47 13.38
CA VAL A 30 -5.35 1.20 13.54
C VAL A 30 -6.17 2.45 13.25
N GLU A 31 -5.76 3.61 13.78
CA GLU A 31 -6.41 4.89 13.48
C GLU A 31 -6.30 5.26 12.00
N PHE A 32 -5.11 5.12 11.41
CA PHE A 32 -4.90 5.35 9.98
C PHE A 32 -5.83 4.48 9.12
N LEU A 33 -5.98 3.18 9.45
CA LEU A 33 -6.85 2.26 8.72
C LEU A 33 -8.32 2.70 8.80
N LYS A 34 -8.81 3.11 9.98
CA LYS A 34 -10.17 3.62 10.14
C LYS A 34 -10.40 4.84 9.25
N ILE A 35 -9.56 5.86 9.37
CA ILE A 35 -9.67 7.10 8.59
C ILE A 35 -9.62 6.82 7.08
N SER A 36 -8.64 6.05 6.61
CA SER A 36 -8.48 5.79 5.18
C SER A 36 -9.64 4.98 4.58
N ASN A 37 -10.30 4.11 5.37
CA ASN A 37 -11.49 3.39 4.92
C ASN A 37 -12.78 4.25 4.96
N GLU A 38 -12.83 5.28 5.80
CA GLU A 38 -13.93 6.27 5.80
C GLU A 38 -13.85 7.23 4.61
N GLU A 39 -12.64 7.60 4.21
CA GLU A 39 -12.40 8.61 3.17
C GLU A 39 -12.76 8.12 1.76
N THR A 40 -12.79 6.79 1.52
CA THR A 40 -13.03 6.26 0.16
C THR A 40 -13.47 4.80 0.18
N TYR A 41 -14.34 4.42 -0.77
CA TYR A 41 -14.74 3.03 -0.96
C TYR A 41 -13.72 2.19 -1.77
N PHE A 42 -12.60 2.77 -2.18
CA PHE A 42 -11.54 2.04 -2.89
C PHE A 42 -10.68 1.15 -1.97
N MET A 43 -10.97 1.17 -0.67
CA MET A 43 -10.36 0.24 0.28
C MET A 43 -11.14 -1.07 0.29
N MET A 44 -10.45 -2.17 0.65
CA MET A 44 -11.05 -3.50 0.67
C MET A 44 -12.17 -3.65 1.71
N ARG A 45 -12.13 -2.88 2.79
CA ARG A 45 -13.05 -2.97 3.93
C ARG A 45 -13.86 -1.70 4.07
N TYR A 46 -15.06 -1.83 4.58
CA TYR A 46 -15.80 -0.69 5.11
C TYR A 46 -15.30 -0.31 6.50
N PRO A 47 -15.49 0.95 6.96
CA PRO A 47 -15.03 1.40 8.28
C PRO A 47 -15.48 0.51 9.44
N GLU A 48 -16.73 0.03 9.42
CA GLU A 48 -17.29 -0.84 10.45
C GLU A 48 -16.69 -2.25 10.48
N GLU A 49 -15.98 -2.66 9.43
CA GLU A 49 -15.25 -3.93 9.39
C GLU A 49 -13.84 -3.80 9.98
N ILE A 50 -13.42 -2.59 10.35
CA ILE A 50 -12.13 -2.34 11.01
C ILE A 50 -12.31 -2.56 12.53
N THR A 51 -12.43 -3.82 12.90
CA THR A 51 -12.53 -4.25 14.31
C THR A 51 -11.16 -4.57 14.93
N LEU A 52 -10.10 -4.33 14.18
CA LEU A 52 -8.72 -4.63 14.55
C LEU A 52 -8.33 -3.89 15.83
N THR A 53 -7.87 -4.64 16.83
CA THR A 53 -7.33 -4.11 18.08
C THR A 53 -5.87 -3.72 17.91
N GLU A 54 -5.36 -2.89 18.83
CA GLU A 54 -3.93 -2.52 18.84
C GLU A 54 -3.02 -3.75 18.98
N ASP A 55 -3.39 -4.74 19.80
CA ASP A 55 -2.58 -5.93 20.02
C ASP A 55 -2.55 -6.88 18.82
N GLU A 56 -3.63 -6.97 18.08
CA GLU A 56 -3.65 -7.67 16.78
C GLU A 56 -2.78 -6.96 15.76
N GLU A 57 -2.85 -5.62 15.69
CA GLU A 57 -1.98 -4.85 14.80
C GLU A 57 -0.50 -4.97 15.19
N LYS A 58 -0.15 -4.98 16.48
CA LYS A 58 1.22 -5.28 16.93
C LYS A 58 1.73 -6.62 16.38
N THR A 59 0.87 -7.63 16.37
CA THR A 59 1.20 -8.95 15.82
C THR A 59 1.44 -8.89 14.31
N ILE A 60 0.60 -8.14 13.60
CA ILE A 60 0.75 -7.93 12.15
C ILE A 60 2.05 -7.18 11.84
N LEU A 61 2.31 -6.06 12.53
CA LEU A 61 3.51 -5.25 12.32
C LEU A 61 4.78 -6.04 12.64
N LYS A 62 4.77 -6.86 13.70
CA LYS A 62 5.87 -7.76 14.03
C LYS A 62 6.17 -8.73 12.89
N ASN A 63 5.14 -9.30 12.25
CA ASN A 63 5.33 -10.18 11.09
C ASN A 63 5.97 -9.45 9.90
N TRP A 64 5.62 -8.17 9.67
CA TRP A 64 6.26 -7.34 8.65
C TRP A 64 7.72 -7.05 8.98
N GLU A 65 8.03 -6.79 10.23
CA GLU A 65 9.38 -6.44 10.70
C GLU A 65 10.35 -7.63 10.64
N GLU A 66 9.89 -8.82 11.02
CA GLU A 66 10.71 -10.04 11.11
C GLU A 66 11.00 -10.70 9.75
N LYS A 67 10.14 -10.50 8.74
CA LYS A 67 10.28 -11.17 7.44
C LYS A 67 11.18 -10.37 6.48
N PRO A 68 12.29 -10.94 5.98
CA PRO A 68 13.22 -10.20 5.11
C PRO A 68 12.67 -9.92 3.70
N ASN A 69 11.68 -10.70 3.26
CA ASN A 69 11.07 -10.61 1.93
C ASN A 69 9.80 -9.74 1.90
N LYS A 70 9.48 -9.05 3.00
CA LYS A 70 8.36 -8.12 3.12
C LYS A 70 8.86 -6.74 3.55
N LEU A 71 8.17 -5.72 3.09
CA LEU A 71 8.39 -4.35 3.57
C LEU A 71 7.07 -3.62 3.67
N LEU A 72 6.81 -3.01 4.81
CA LEU A 72 5.73 -2.04 5.00
C LEU A 72 6.37 -0.69 5.28
N LEU A 73 6.23 0.26 4.36
CA LEU A 73 6.68 1.64 4.51
C LEU A 73 5.55 2.53 5.03
N LEU A 74 5.90 3.41 5.95
CA LEU A 74 5.06 4.52 6.38
C LEU A 74 5.63 5.83 5.82
N ALA A 75 4.74 6.69 5.35
CA ALA A 75 5.02 8.08 5.05
C ALA A 75 4.44 8.93 6.17
N LEU A 76 5.31 9.67 6.88
CA LEU A 76 4.91 10.53 7.99
C LEU A 76 5.09 12.00 7.61
N ILE A 77 4.12 12.83 7.99
CA ILE A 77 4.18 14.29 7.93
C ILE A 77 3.88 14.80 9.34
N ASP A 78 4.77 15.59 9.91
CA ASP A 78 4.66 16.14 11.28
C ASP A 78 4.38 15.03 12.33
N GLY A 79 4.96 13.83 12.12
CA GLY A 79 4.78 12.67 12.98
C GLY A 79 3.48 11.87 12.76
N GLU A 80 2.55 12.36 11.94
CA GLU A 80 1.31 11.65 11.59
C GLU A 80 1.51 10.73 10.39
N ILE A 81 0.92 9.54 10.42
CA ILE A 81 0.90 8.63 9.26
C ILE A 81 0.01 9.25 8.17
N ALA A 82 0.64 9.72 7.11
CA ALA A 82 0.00 10.29 5.92
C ALA A 82 -0.36 9.22 4.88
N GLY A 83 0.39 8.12 4.85
CA GLY A 83 0.16 6.99 3.96
C GLY A 83 1.05 5.81 4.27
N ASN A 84 0.72 4.67 3.70
CA ASN A 84 1.53 3.46 3.75
C ASN A 84 1.63 2.79 2.37
N CYS A 85 2.64 1.95 2.22
CA CYS A 85 2.76 1.04 1.07
C CYS A 85 3.46 -0.24 1.54
N GLY A 86 2.81 -1.37 1.28
CA GLY A 86 3.36 -2.68 1.62
C GLY A 86 3.64 -3.52 0.39
N ILE A 87 4.71 -4.31 0.41
CA ILE A 87 4.97 -5.36 -0.56
C ILE A 87 5.30 -6.66 0.16
N ALA A 88 4.68 -7.74 -0.30
CA ALA A 88 4.94 -9.09 0.18
C ALA A 88 4.95 -10.08 -0.99
N PRO A 89 5.65 -11.22 -0.90
CA PRO A 89 5.50 -12.28 -1.89
C PRO A 89 4.04 -12.72 -2.04
N VAL A 90 3.60 -12.99 -3.25
CA VAL A 90 2.27 -13.53 -3.53
C VAL A 90 2.09 -14.88 -2.83
N ALA A 91 3.15 -15.69 -2.80
CA ALA A 91 3.23 -16.90 -2.00
C ALA A 91 4.71 -17.26 -1.73
N GLU A 92 4.96 -18.02 -0.66
CA GLU A 92 6.33 -18.39 -0.24
C GLU A 92 6.86 -19.67 -0.92
N HIS A 93 6.20 -20.14 -1.98
CA HIS A 93 6.65 -21.31 -2.74
C HIS A 93 7.75 -20.98 -3.74
N LEU A 94 8.68 -21.89 -3.98
CA LEU A 94 9.81 -21.70 -4.88
C LEU A 94 9.43 -21.22 -6.28
N LYS A 95 8.28 -21.69 -6.80
CA LYS A 95 7.78 -21.32 -8.13
C LYS A 95 7.16 -19.93 -8.20
N THR A 96 6.84 -19.31 -7.06
CA THR A 96 6.07 -18.04 -7.01
C THR A 96 6.77 -16.95 -6.21
N LYS A 97 7.86 -17.26 -5.50
CA LYS A 97 8.57 -16.31 -4.63
C LYS A 97 9.17 -15.09 -5.35
N HIS A 98 9.30 -15.18 -6.67
CA HIS A 98 9.76 -14.07 -7.52
C HIS A 98 8.65 -13.03 -7.77
N ARG A 99 7.41 -13.32 -7.37
CA ARG A 99 6.25 -12.43 -7.54
C ARG A 99 5.92 -11.73 -6.23
N GLY A 100 5.71 -10.43 -6.29
CA GLY A 100 5.30 -9.62 -5.14
C GLY A 100 3.95 -8.96 -5.37
N SER A 101 3.11 -8.89 -4.33
CA SER A 101 1.88 -8.11 -4.34
C SER A 101 2.10 -6.81 -3.58
N VAL A 102 1.66 -5.69 -4.16
CA VAL A 102 1.80 -4.36 -3.58
C VAL A 102 0.42 -3.76 -3.27
N GLY A 103 0.32 -3.12 -2.09
CA GLY A 103 -0.85 -2.32 -1.72
C GLY A 103 -0.40 -0.96 -1.19
N ILE A 104 -1.18 0.09 -1.50
CA ILE A 104 -0.88 1.47 -1.12
C ILE A 104 -2.13 2.19 -0.64
N SER A 105 -2.00 3.00 0.40
CA SER A 105 -3.03 3.88 0.89
C SER A 105 -2.44 5.22 1.31
N VAL A 106 -3.15 6.31 1.03
CA VAL A 106 -2.77 7.69 1.41
C VAL A 106 -4.03 8.42 1.85
N LYS A 107 -4.02 9.03 3.06
CA LYS A 107 -5.11 9.85 3.55
C LYS A 107 -5.49 10.96 2.56
N GLN A 108 -6.79 11.22 2.40
CA GLN A 108 -7.32 12.13 1.39
C GLN A 108 -6.72 13.55 1.48
N LYS A 109 -6.53 14.07 2.70
CA LYS A 109 -5.94 15.39 2.94
C LYS A 109 -4.51 15.56 2.37
N TYR A 110 -3.81 14.45 2.11
CA TYR A 110 -2.45 14.45 1.54
C TYR A 110 -2.40 14.05 0.06
N TRP A 111 -3.55 13.92 -0.59
CA TRP A 111 -3.59 13.62 -2.01
C TRP A 111 -3.01 14.79 -2.84
N GLY A 112 -2.28 14.44 -3.90
CA GLY A 112 -1.63 15.46 -4.74
C GLY A 112 -0.23 15.87 -4.30
N PHE A 113 0.19 15.56 -3.07
CA PHE A 113 1.50 15.93 -2.52
C PHE A 113 2.67 15.08 -3.07
N GLY A 114 2.38 13.99 -3.78
CA GLY A 114 3.39 13.10 -4.36
C GLY A 114 3.75 11.90 -3.49
N ILE A 115 3.11 11.74 -2.32
CA ILE A 115 3.39 10.66 -1.36
C ILE A 115 3.23 9.28 -2.00
N GLY A 116 2.14 9.05 -2.75
CA GLY A 116 1.93 7.77 -3.43
C GLY A 116 3.05 7.41 -4.39
N SER A 117 3.55 8.38 -5.16
CA SER A 117 4.68 8.16 -6.07
C SER A 117 5.97 7.90 -5.31
N LEU A 118 6.18 8.59 -4.19
CA LEU A 118 7.36 8.41 -3.35
C LEU A 118 7.38 7.01 -2.73
N LEU A 119 6.27 6.58 -2.11
CA LEU A 119 6.11 5.26 -1.51
C LEU A 119 6.32 4.15 -2.54
N LEU A 120 5.65 4.24 -3.70
CA LEU A 120 5.73 3.21 -4.73
C LEU A 120 7.14 3.08 -5.30
N ARG A 121 7.85 4.21 -5.51
CA ARG A 121 9.25 4.19 -5.97
C ARG A 121 10.16 3.41 -5.01
N GLU A 122 10.08 3.70 -3.73
CA GLU A 122 10.95 3.07 -2.72
C GLU A 122 10.61 1.58 -2.53
N ILE A 123 9.33 1.21 -2.62
CA ILE A 123 8.87 -0.18 -2.57
C ILE A 123 9.37 -0.98 -3.79
N LEU A 124 9.27 -0.42 -4.99
CA LEU A 124 9.76 -1.09 -6.20
C LEU A 124 11.29 -1.25 -6.19
N PHE A 125 12.01 -0.25 -5.68
CA PHE A 125 13.46 -0.37 -5.49
C PHE A 125 13.81 -1.48 -4.49
N PHE A 126 13.09 -1.57 -3.38
CA PHE A 126 13.23 -2.67 -2.42
C PHE A 126 12.94 -4.03 -3.08
N ALA A 127 11.82 -4.15 -3.80
CA ALA A 127 11.40 -5.36 -4.49
C ALA A 127 12.51 -5.91 -5.39
N LYS A 128 13.03 -5.07 -6.26
CA LYS A 128 14.12 -5.42 -7.17
C LYS A 128 15.39 -5.89 -6.45
N LYS A 129 15.78 -5.19 -5.37
CA LYS A 129 16.94 -5.57 -4.54
C LYS A 129 16.79 -6.91 -3.84
N ASN A 130 15.55 -7.35 -3.56
CA ASN A 130 15.26 -8.56 -2.81
C ASN A 130 14.80 -9.72 -3.70
N GLY A 131 15.08 -9.66 -5.02
CA GLY A 131 14.86 -10.76 -5.96
C GLY A 131 13.38 -10.95 -6.34
N ILE A 132 12.55 -9.93 -6.15
CA ILE A 132 11.22 -9.88 -6.76
C ILE A 132 11.43 -9.41 -8.21
N GLU A 133 10.96 -10.23 -9.15
CA GLU A 133 11.12 -10.00 -10.59
C GLU A 133 9.84 -9.43 -11.22
N GLN A 134 8.71 -9.55 -10.51
CA GLN A 134 7.39 -9.12 -10.97
C GLN A 134 6.56 -8.63 -9.80
N VAL A 135 5.92 -7.47 -9.97
CA VAL A 135 5.00 -6.89 -8.97
C VAL A 135 3.59 -6.85 -9.53
N GLU A 136 2.62 -7.25 -8.71
CA GLU A 136 1.20 -7.35 -9.06
C GLU A 136 0.36 -6.51 -8.11
N LEU A 137 -0.76 -6.03 -8.61
CA LEU A 137 -1.80 -5.38 -7.81
C LEU A 137 -3.17 -5.50 -8.46
N GLY A 138 -4.22 -5.39 -7.63
CA GLY A 138 -5.59 -5.16 -8.06
C GLY A 138 -6.01 -3.72 -7.78
N VAL A 139 -6.80 -3.12 -8.66
CA VAL A 139 -7.32 -1.77 -8.50
C VAL A 139 -8.76 -1.68 -9.00
N TYR A 140 -9.61 -0.94 -8.29
CA TYR A 140 -10.97 -0.65 -8.72
C TYR A 140 -10.97 -0.01 -10.12
N SER A 141 -11.88 -0.45 -11.00
CA SER A 141 -11.94 0.02 -12.40
C SER A 141 -12.30 1.50 -12.54
N ASP A 142 -12.87 2.10 -11.53
CA ASP A 142 -13.22 3.53 -11.47
C ASP A 142 -12.24 4.35 -10.60
N ASN A 143 -11.21 3.73 -10.02
CA ASN A 143 -10.12 4.44 -9.34
C ASN A 143 -9.06 4.94 -10.34
N LEU A 144 -9.48 5.86 -11.23
CA LEU A 144 -8.63 6.40 -12.30
C LEU A 144 -7.34 7.07 -11.76
N ARG A 145 -7.39 7.57 -10.53
CA ARG A 145 -6.23 8.20 -9.90
C ARG A 145 -5.13 7.18 -9.58
N ALA A 146 -5.51 6.05 -8.99
CA ALA A 146 -4.56 4.99 -8.68
C ALA A 146 -4.03 4.34 -9.97
N GLN A 147 -4.90 4.08 -10.96
CA GLN A 147 -4.49 3.54 -12.25
C GLN A 147 -3.42 4.42 -12.91
N LYS A 148 -3.66 5.75 -13.02
CA LYS A 148 -2.67 6.70 -13.55
C LYS A 148 -1.37 6.74 -12.75
N LEU A 149 -1.41 6.48 -11.43
CA LEU A 149 -0.18 6.33 -10.64
C LEU A 149 0.58 5.10 -11.09
N TYR A 150 -0.06 3.94 -11.16
CA TYR A 150 0.58 2.67 -11.53
C TYR A 150 1.11 2.68 -12.97
N GLU A 151 0.32 3.19 -13.93
CA GLU A 151 0.75 3.36 -15.34
C GLU A 151 2.03 4.18 -15.47
N ARG A 152 2.18 5.27 -14.71
CA ARG A 152 3.41 6.09 -14.70
C ARG A 152 4.64 5.34 -14.20
N PHE A 153 4.46 4.28 -13.44
CA PHE A 153 5.54 3.40 -12.99
C PHE A 153 5.75 2.20 -13.91
N GLY A 154 4.98 2.11 -15.00
CA GLY A 154 5.12 1.07 -16.02
C GLY A 154 4.24 -0.16 -15.77
N PHE A 155 3.32 -0.12 -14.80
CA PHE A 155 2.33 -1.20 -14.67
C PHE A 155 1.39 -1.21 -15.87
N THR A 156 1.06 -2.41 -16.33
CA THR A 156 0.10 -2.66 -17.42
C THR A 156 -1.05 -3.55 -16.95
N GLU A 157 -2.25 -3.32 -17.47
CA GLU A 157 -3.39 -4.23 -17.25
C GLU A 157 -3.10 -5.57 -17.94
N TRP A 158 -3.23 -6.67 -17.21
CA TRP A 158 -3.11 -8.01 -17.74
C TRP A 158 -4.40 -8.81 -17.62
N GLY A 159 -5.36 -8.34 -16.84
CA GLY A 159 -6.65 -8.99 -16.67
C GLY A 159 -7.65 -8.13 -15.91
N ARG A 160 -8.93 -8.51 -16.04
CA ARG A 160 -10.05 -7.84 -15.38
C ARG A 160 -11.00 -8.88 -14.81
N LEU A 161 -11.39 -8.68 -13.55
CA LEU A 161 -12.43 -9.47 -12.90
C LEU A 161 -13.73 -8.65 -12.88
N PRO A 162 -14.74 -9.00 -13.68
CA PRO A 162 -16.02 -8.30 -13.67
C PRO A 162 -16.74 -8.50 -12.35
N ASN A 163 -17.43 -7.45 -11.87
CA ASN A 163 -18.22 -7.48 -10.64
C ASN A 163 -17.45 -7.97 -9.41
N ALA A 164 -16.16 -7.65 -9.33
CA ALA A 164 -15.29 -8.08 -8.23
C ALA A 164 -15.74 -7.55 -6.87
N TYR A 165 -16.31 -6.34 -6.86
CA TYR A 165 -16.75 -5.67 -5.65
C TYR A 165 -18.24 -5.32 -5.74
N LYS A 166 -19.00 -5.69 -4.70
CA LYS A 166 -20.39 -5.27 -4.52
C LYS A 166 -20.44 -4.19 -3.45
N LEU A 167 -20.86 -2.99 -3.82
CA LEU A 167 -20.99 -1.88 -2.89
C LEU A 167 -22.31 -1.95 -2.09
N LYS A 168 -22.39 -1.20 -0.99
CA LYS A 168 -23.58 -1.16 -0.11
C LYS A 168 -24.86 -0.69 -0.81
N ASP A 169 -24.74 0.15 -1.83
CA ASP A 169 -25.84 0.59 -2.67
C ASP A 169 -26.33 -0.45 -3.68
N GLY A 170 -25.71 -1.64 -3.67
CA GLY A 170 -26.00 -2.75 -4.59
C GLY A 170 -25.30 -2.67 -5.93
N SER A 171 -24.58 -1.58 -6.23
CA SER A 171 -23.80 -1.45 -7.46
C SER A 171 -22.54 -2.32 -7.43
N TYR A 172 -22.04 -2.65 -8.62
CA TYR A 172 -20.83 -3.47 -8.76
C TYR A 172 -19.68 -2.66 -9.36
N ARG A 173 -18.45 -3.05 -9.02
CA ARG A 173 -17.22 -2.55 -9.65
C ARG A 173 -16.34 -3.71 -10.06
N ASP A 174 -15.68 -3.54 -11.20
CA ASP A 174 -14.67 -4.49 -11.66
C ASP A 174 -13.36 -4.24 -10.94
N GLU A 175 -12.53 -5.28 -10.86
CA GLU A 175 -11.11 -5.16 -10.51
C GLU A 175 -10.27 -5.23 -11.78
N ILE A 176 -9.38 -4.26 -11.94
CA ILE A 176 -8.32 -4.29 -12.95
C ILE A 176 -7.09 -4.88 -12.27
N ASN A 177 -6.57 -5.96 -12.82
CA ASN A 177 -5.34 -6.59 -12.37
C ASN A 177 -4.16 -6.05 -13.18
N MET A 178 -3.19 -5.44 -12.52
CA MET A 178 -2.03 -4.83 -13.15
C MET A 178 -0.74 -5.51 -12.74
N ILE A 179 0.24 -5.48 -13.65
CA ILE A 179 1.54 -6.14 -13.49
C ILE A 179 2.68 -5.22 -13.94
N LEU A 180 3.81 -5.34 -13.25
CA LEU A 180 5.08 -4.70 -13.60
C LEU A 180 6.21 -5.72 -13.51
N PRO A 181 6.86 -6.12 -14.61
CA PRO A 181 8.18 -6.76 -14.61
C PRO A 181 9.25 -5.76 -14.12
N LEU A 182 10.21 -6.19 -13.25
CA LEU A 182 11.23 -5.34 -12.62
C LEU A 182 12.63 -5.45 -13.28
#